data_9818f7835a1a972b34ed5702b26bf79d
#
_entry.id   9818f7835a1a972b34ed5702b26bf79d
#
_cell.length_a   1.000
_cell.length_b   1.000
_cell.length_c   1.000
_cell.angle_alpha   90.00
_cell.angle_beta   90.00
_cell.angle_gamma   90.00
#
_symmetry.space_group_name_H-M   'P 1'
#
loop_
_entity.id
_entity.type
_entity.pdbx_description
1 polymer ?
#
loop_
_entity_poly.entity_id
_entity_poly.type
_entity_poly.pdbx_seq_one_letter_code
_entity_poly.pdbx_strand_id
1 'polypeptide(L)'
;MHVAALQLALSDDIDANIASVSALVREAAGRGAKIILPPELFEGHYFCQTEEDRFFARAKPVAAHKAVQAMQALAAELQVYIPTSFFEADGPHYYNSLAMIDDSGAVMGVYRKTHIPDGPGYEEKFYFRPGNTGFKVWPTRYGTIGIGICWDQWYPETARAMMLMGADILFFPTAIGDEPAAEELDTSRLWRRAMVGHAVSNVVPVVAANRTGIEGAMSFYGHSFITDERGDFVAEMGDGAQGVLDATFDLEQVAKHRATFGFFRDRRPDMYGRLVADI
;
A
#
# COMPACT_ATOMS: atom_id res chain seq x y z
N MET A 1 -17.86 -0.36 -5.77
CA MET A 1 -16.48 -0.92 -5.93
C MET A 1 -16.25 -1.94 -4.81
N HIS A 2 -15.89 -3.20 -5.13
CA HIS A 2 -15.56 -4.22 -4.13
C HIS A 2 -14.03 -4.38 -4.07
N VAL A 3 -13.44 -4.20 -2.90
CA VAL A 3 -11.99 -4.19 -2.67
C VAL A 3 -11.60 -5.19 -1.59
N ALA A 4 -10.34 -5.63 -1.61
CA ALA A 4 -9.80 -6.47 -0.56
C ALA A 4 -8.37 -6.08 -0.18
N ALA A 5 -8.01 -6.34 1.07
CA ALA A 5 -6.65 -6.29 1.60
C ALA A 5 -6.25 -7.68 2.13
N LEU A 6 -5.00 -8.03 1.94
CA LEU A 6 -4.45 -9.31 2.40
C LEU A 6 -3.56 -9.09 3.61
N GLN A 7 -3.68 -9.97 4.61
CA GLN A 7 -2.77 -10.03 5.75
C GLN A 7 -2.23 -11.45 5.89
N LEU A 8 -0.91 -11.61 5.96
CA LEU A 8 -0.27 -12.91 6.14
C LEU A 8 1.11 -12.78 6.77
N ALA A 9 1.55 -13.86 7.40
CA ALA A 9 2.93 -14.04 7.79
C ALA A 9 3.75 -14.48 6.56
N LEU A 10 4.97 -13.98 6.46
CA LEU A 10 5.87 -14.26 5.36
C LEU A 10 7.09 -15.05 5.85
N SER A 11 7.80 -15.66 4.92
CA SER A 11 9.02 -16.42 5.15
C SER A 11 10.15 -15.92 4.24
N ASP A 12 11.34 -16.50 4.34
CA ASP A 12 12.43 -16.22 3.40
C ASP A 12 12.29 -16.96 2.06
N ASP A 13 11.33 -17.87 1.95
CA ASP A 13 11.05 -18.62 0.73
C ASP A 13 10.11 -17.82 -0.19
N ILE A 14 10.70 -17.24 -1.25
CA ILE A 14 10.00 -16.42 -2.24
C ILE A 14 8.85 -17.18 -2.90
N ASP A 15 9.06 -18.46 -3.25
CA ASP A 15 8.03 -19.23 -3.93
C ASP A 15 6.87 -19.58 -3.02
N ALA A 16 7.15 -19.92 -1.77
CA ALA A 16 6.13 -20.16 -0.76
C ALA A 16 5.29 -18.89 -0.49
N ASN A 17 5.92 -17.72 -0.40
CA ASN A 17 5.20 -16.47 -0.20
C ASN A 17 4.31 -16.11 -1.40
N ILE A 18 4.84 -16.21 -2.63
CA ILE A 18 4.06 -15.99 -3.85
C ILE A 18 2.87 -16.95 -3.91
N ALA A 19 3.05 -18.22 -3.56
CA ALA A 19 1.97 -19.21 -3.52
C ALA A 19 0.90 -18.85 -2.48
N SER A 20 1.32 -18.42 -1.28
CA SER A 20 0.42 -18.02 -0.20
C SER A 20 -0.39 -16.78 -0.57
N VAL A 21 0.26 -15.74 -1.11
CA VAL A 21 -0.42 -14.54 -1.62
C VAL A 21 -1.37 -14.91 -2.76
N SER A 22 -0.95 -15.78 -3.67
CA SER A 22 -1.80 -16.25 -4.78
C SER A 22 -3.07 -16.95 -4.29
N ALA A 23 -2.97 -17.75 -3.23
CA ALA A 23 -4.13 -18.40 -2.62
C ALA A 23 -5.11 -17.37 -2.04
N LEU A 24 -4.60 -16.36 -1.31
CA LEU A 24 -5.44 -15.29 -0.74
C LEU A 24 -6.04 -14.39 -1.84
N VAL A 25 -5.32 -14.13 -2.93
CA VAL A 25 -5.87 -13.39 -4.09
C VAL A 25 -7.04 -14.16 -4.71
N ARG A 26 -6.93 -15.50 -4.87
CA ARG A 26 -8.01 -16.35 -5.37
C ARG A 26 -9.21 -16.32 -4.43
N GLU A 27 -8.97 -16.38 -3.13
CA GLU A 27 -10.02 -16.30 -2.11
C GLU A 27 -10.75 -14.95 -2.20
N ALA A 28 -10.02 -13.83 -2.25
CA ALA A 28 -10.58 -12.49 -2.36
C ALA A 28 -11.41 -12.33 -3.65
N ALA A 29 -10.89 -12.79 -4.79
CA ALA A 29 -11.61 -12.78 -6.06
C ALA A 29 -12.88 -13.65 -6.00
N GLY A 30 -12.80 -14.82 -5.34
CA GLY A 30 -13.96 -15.71 -5.09
C GLY A 30 -15.05 -15.07 -4.24
N ARG A 31 -14.69 -14.15 -3.34
CA ARG A 31 -15.63 -13.31 -2.57
C ARG A 31 -16.21 -12.15 -3.38
N GLY A 32 -15.70 -11.90 -4.59
CA GLY A 32 -16.16 -10.88 -5.53
C GLY A 32 -15.31 -9.61 -5.55
N ALA A 33 -14.21 -9.54 -4.82
CA ALA A 33 -13.30 -8.40 -4.87
C ALA A 33 -12.75 -8.19 -6.28
N LYS A 34 -12.62 -6.93 -6.69
CA LYS A 34 -12.14 -6.52 -8.01
C LYS A 34 -10.80 -5.81 -7.97
N ILE A 35 -10.43 -5.28 -6.81
CA ILE A 35 -9.12 -4.70 -6.56
C ILE A 35 -8.61 -5.33 -5.27
N ILE A 36 -7.46 -5.99 -5.34
CA ILE A 36 -6.93 -6.82 -4.25
C ILE A 36 -5.52 -6.35 -3.92
N LEU A 37 -5.31 -5.93 -2.68
CA LEU A 37 -4.07 -5.34 -2.19
C LEU A 37 -3.26 -6.35 -1.36
N PRO A 38 -2.15 -6.91 -1.87
CA PRO A 38 -1.15 -7.59 -1.05
C PRO A 38 -0.35 -6.60 -0.20
N PRO A 39 0.35 -7.06 0.87
CA PRO A 39 1.28 -6.24 1.63
C PRO A 39 2.49 -5.75 0.80
N GLU A 40 3.20 -4.75 1.32
CA GLU A 40 4.46 -4.25 0.77
C GLU A 40 5.53 -5.36 0.74
N LEU A 41 6.31 -5.46 -0.37
CA LEU A 41 7.46 -6.37 -0.52
C LEU A 41 7.19 -7.81 -0.05
N PHE A 42 6.02 -8.34 -0.38
CA PHE A 42 5.52 -9.62 0.14
C PHE A 42 6.29 -10.86 -0.32
N GLU A 43 7.25 -10.71 -1.21
CA GLU A 43 8.00 -11.87 -1.74
C GLU A 43 8.96 -12.49 -0.74
N GLY A 44 9.26 -11.82 0.40
CA GLY A 44 10.17 -12.34 1.41
C GLY A 44 10.03 -11.62 2.73
N HIS A 45 10.85 -12.04 3.70
CA HIS A 45 11.03 -11.25 4.91
C HIS A 45 11.44 -9.82 4.57
N TYR A 46 11.02 -8.89 5.41
CA TYR A 46 11.39 -7.48 5.32
C TYR A 46 12.89 -7.31 5.56
N PHE A 47 13.66 -7.29 4.48
CA PHE A 47 15.12 -7.30 4.52
C PHE A 47 15.73 -5.98 4.96
N CYS A 48 14.97 -4.90 4.97
CA CYS A 48 15.45 -3.58 5.38
C CYS A 48 15.63 -3.44 6.90
N GLN A 49 15.57 -4.54 7.66
CA GLN A 49 15.94 -4.55 9.09
C GLN A 49 17.44 -4.32 9.31
N THR A 50 18.26 -4.64 8.30
CA THR A 50 19.72 -4.56 8.33
C THR A 50 20.26 -4.06 7.00
N GLU A 51 21.48 -3.49 7.01
CA GLU A 51 22.19 -3.08 5.79
C GLU A 51 23.09 -4.23 5.31
N GLU A 52 22.61 -5.01 4.34
CA GLU A 52 23.34 -6.16 3.80
C GLU A 52 23.32 -6.18 2.26
N ASP A 53 24.51 -6.11 1.65
CA ASP A 53 24.69 -6.09 0.18
C ASP A 53 24.01 -7.27 -0.55
N ARG A 54 23.92 -8.43 0.11
CA ARG A 54 23.32 -9.64 -0.50
C ARG A 54 21.88 -9.43 -0.95
N PHE A 55 21.13 -8.51 -0.33
CA PHE A 55 19.73 -8.30 -0.68
C PHE A 55 19.53 -7.54 -2.00
N PHE A 56 20.55 -6.83 -2.51
CA PHE A 56 20.46 -6.24 -3.84
C PHE A 56 20.24 -7.28 -4.95
N ALA A 57 20.61 -8.54 -4.72
CA ALA A 57 20.35 -9.63 -5.65
C ALA A 57 18.85 -9.91 -5.87
N ARG A 58 17.97 -9.49 -4.93
CA ARG A 58 16.51 -9.60 -5.04
C ARG A 58 15.93 -8.60 -6.02
N ALA A 59 16.57 -7.44 -6.20
CA ALA A 59 16.09 -6.39 -7.11
C ALA A 59 16.07 -6.85 -8.55
N LYS A 60 14.96 -6.60 -9.25
CA LYS A 60 14.81 -6.92 -10.69
C LYS A 60 14.06 -5.80 -11.41
N PRO A 61 14.27 -5.63 -12.71
CA PRO A 61 13.36 -4.84 -13.53
C PRO A 61 11.93 -5.39 -13.43
N VAL A 62 10.94 -4.51 -13.54
CA VAL A 62 9.51 -4.88 -13.41
C VAL A 62 9.12 -6.09 -14.25
N ALA A 63 9.57 -6.16 -15.50
CA ALA A 63 9.25 -7.25 -16.42
C ALA A 63 9.90 -8.61 -16.06
N ALA A 64 10.97 -8.60 -15.25
CA ALA A 64 11.71 -9.79 -14.84
C ALA A 64 11.44 -10.17 -13.37
N HIS A 65 10.62 -9.40 -12.66
CA HIS A 65 10.36 -9.62 -11.24
C HIS A 65 9.33 -10.74 -11.03
N LYS A 66 9.71 -11.79 -10.31
CA LYS A 66 8.93 -13.04 -10.18
C LYS A 66 7.55 -12.81 -9.58
N ALA A 67 7.46 -12.02 -8.50
CA ALA A 67 6.18 -11.71 -7.88
C ALA A 67 5.28 -10.91 -8.83
N VAL A 68 5.82 -9.95 -9.58
CA VAL A 68 5.05 -9.19 -10.57
C VAL A 68 4.49 -10.11 -11.65
N GLN A 69 5.32 -10.99 -12.22
CA GLN A 69 4.88 -11.96 -13.25
C GLN A 69 3.78 -12.90 -12.73
N ALA A 70 3.90 -13.38 -11.48
CA ALA A 70 2.87 -14.22 -10.86
C ALA A 70 1.55 -13.46 -10.68
N MET A 71 1.59 -12.21 -10.22
CA MET A 71 0.40 -11.40 -10.06
C MET A 71 -0.21 -10.98 -11.41
N GLN A 72 0.58 -10.78 -12.46
CA GLN A 72 0.07 -10.57 -13.83
C GLN A 72 -0.75 -11.77 -14.33
N ALA A 73 -0.23 -12.98 -14.13
CA ALA A 73 -0.95 -14.20 -14.51
C ALA A 73 -2.27 -14.35 -13.74
N LEU A 74 -2.26 -14.08 -12.42
CA LEU A 74 -3.47 -14.13 -11.59
C LEU A 74 -4.48 -13.05 -11.95
N ALA A 75 -4.03 -11.83 -12.19
CA ALA A 75 -4.89 -10.71 -12.58
C ALA A 75 -5.66 -11.01 -13.86
N ALA A 76 -4.97 -11.56 -14.87
CA ALA A 76 -5.58 -11.99 -16.13
C ALA A 76 -6.56 -13.15 -15.94
N GLU A 77 -6.16 -14.17 -15.16
CA GLU A 77 -7.00 -15.35 -14.89
C GLU A 77 -8.31 -15.00 -14.16
N LEU A 78 -8.19 -14.15 -13.13
CA LEU A 78 -9.31 -13.82 -12.22
C LEU A 78 -10.08 -12.56 -12.63
N GLN A 79 -9.57 -11.82 -13.61
CA GLN A 79 -10.10 -10.54 -14.06
C GLN A 79 -10.23 -9.52 -12.91
N VAL A 80 -9.11 -9.33 -12.18
CA VAL A 80 -8.98 -8.42 -11.04
C VAL A 80 -7.76 -7.51 -11.19
N TYR A 81 -7.78 -6.37 -10.51
CA TYR A 81 -6.63 -5.47 -10.42
C TYR A 81 -5.79 -5.83 -9.20
N ILE A 82 -4.46 -5.92 -9.38
CA ILE A 82 -3.55 -6.27 -8.28
C ILE A 82 -2.39 -5.28 -8.22
N PRO A 83 -2.46 -4.26 -7.36
CA PRO A 83 -1.29 -3.45 -7.02
C PRO A 83 -0.22 -4.33 -6.36
N THR A 84 0.96 -4.42 -6.97
CA THR A 84 2.00 -5.37 -6.56
C THR A 84 3.28 -4.63 -6.19
N SER A 85 3.61 -4.60 -4.90
CA SER A 85 4.87 -4.03 -4.41
C SER A 85 6.04 -4.96 -4.69
N PHE A 86 7.21 -4.39 -5.05
CA PHE A 86 8.40 -5.15 -5.42
C PHE A 86 9.69 -4.32 -5.28
N PHE A 87 10.84 -4.99 -5.15
CA PHE A 87 12.15 -4.37 -5.17
C PHE A 87 12.61 -4.17 -6.61
N GLU A 88 12.55 -2.92 -7.09
CA GLU A 88 12.88 -2.55 -8.47
C GLU A 88 14.37 -2.28 -8.65
N ALA A 89 14.94 -2.86 -9.72
CA ALA A 89 16.19 -2.42 -10.32
C ALA A 89 15.90 -1.68 -11.62
N ASP A 90 16.38 -0.43 -11.74
CA ASP A 90 16.28 0.42 -12.94
C ASP A 90 17.67 0.98 -13.30
N GLY A 91 18.37 0.30 -14.20
CA GLY A 91 19.77 0.56 -14.48
C GLY A 91 20.61 0.42 -13.20
N PRO A 92 21.37 1.45 -12.80
CA PRO A 92 22.19 1.43 -11.58
C PRO A 92 21.39 1.84 -10.32
N HIS A 93 20.07 2.02 -10.41
CA HIS A 93 19.24 2.55 -9.34
C HIS A 93 18.28 1.50 -8.81
N TYR A 94 17.96 1.65 -7.53
CA TYR A 94 17.08 0.74 -6.80
C TYR A 94 15.96 1.50 -6.13
N TYR A 95 14.74 0.93 -6.18
CA TYR A 95 13.55 1.57 -5.64
C TYR A 95 12.63 0.56 -4.93
N ASN A 96 11.96 1.01 -3.91
CA ASN A 96 10.76 0.35 -3.41
C ASN A 96 9.60 0.79 -4.31
N SER A 97 9.05 -0.13 -5.07
CA SER A 97 8.15 0.18 -6.18
C SER A 97 6.85 -0.62 -6.10
N LEU A 98 5.86 -0.15 -6.82
CA LEU A 98 4.58 -0.83 -6.99
C LEU A 98 4.21 -0.84 -8.47
N ALA A 99 4.04 -2.03 -9.03
CA ALA A 99 3.47 -2.24 -10.35
C ALA A 99 1.94 -2.30 -10.23
N MET A 100 1.24 -1.39 -10.91
CA MET A 100 -0.21 -1.48 -11.01
C MET A 100 -0.56 -2.43 -12.15
N ILE A 101 -1.17 -3.56 -11.81
CA ILE A 101 -1.56 -4.61 -12.76
C ILE A 101 -3.07 -4.54 -12.98
N ASP A 102 -3.50 -4.48 -14.23
CA ASP A 102 -4.90 -4.45 -14.61
C ASP A 102 -5.52 -5.85 -14.73
N ASP A 103 -6.82 -5.90 -14.95
CA ASP A 103 -7.60 -7.13 -15.07
C ASP A 103 -7.34 -7.95 -16.36
N SER A 104 -6.46 -7.48 -17.24
CA SER A 104 -5.91 -8.26 -18.36
C SER A 104 -4.53 -8.86 -18.04
N GLY A 105 -3.95 -8.52 -16.88
CA GLY A 105 -2.59 -8.87 -16.50
C GLY A 105 -1.53 -7.89 -17.02
N ALA A 106 -1.92 -6.79 -17.66
CA ALA A 106 -0.96 -5.80 -18.14
C ALA A 106 -0.52 -4.87 -17.00
N VAL A 107 0.76 -4.49 -17.00
CA VAL A 107 1.27 -3.46 -16.10
C VAL A 107 0.89 -2.09 -16.64
N MET A 108 -0.02 -1.40 -15.96
CA MET A 108 -0.46 -0.04 -16.32
C MET A 108 0.67 0.99 -16.12
N GLY A 109 1.62 0.68 -15.26
CA GLY A 109 2.79 1.50 -14.94
C GLY A 109 3.32 1.21 -13.53
N VAL A 110 4.34 1.97 -13.14
CA VAL A 110 5.03 1.81 -11.85
C VAL A 110 4.92 3.11 -11.04
N TYR A 111 4.65 2.98 -9.75
CA TYR A 111 4.85 4.01 -8.74
C TYR A 111 6.07 3.65 -7.90
N ARG A 112 6.94 4.61 -7.65
CA ARG A 112 8.11 4.47 -6.77
C ARG A 112 7.85 5.21 -5.46
N LYS A 113 8.01 4.54 -4.33
CA LYS A 113 7.79 5.08 -2.98
C LYS A 113 8.47 6.43 -2.82
N THR A 114 7.69 7.46 -2.54
CA THR A 114 8.17 8.84 -2.49
C THR A 114 8.99 9.09 -1.23
N HIS A 115 8.47 8.66 -0.08
CA HIS A 115 9.10 8.87 1.22
C HIS A 115 9.77 7.58 1.68
N ILE A 116 11.08 7.62 1.89
CA ILE A 116 11.87 6.46 2.32
C ILE A 116 12.22 6.62 3.80
N PRO A 117 11.77 5.70 4.67
CA PRO A 117 12.13 5.72 6.10
C PRO A 117 13.61 5.41 6.28
N ASP A 118 14.11 5.74 7.46
CA ASP A 118 15.47 5.43 7.90
C ASP A 118 15.48 5.33 9.42
N GLY A 119 16.12 4.28 9.94
CA GLY A 119 16.25 4.05 11.37
C GLY A 119 16.30 2.58 11.73
N PRO A 120 16.60 2.26 13.00
CA PRO A 120 16.76 0.88 13.45
C PRO A 120 15.58 -0.02 13.08
N GLY A 121 15.84 -1.09 12.33
CA GLY A 121 14.83 -2.01 11.83
C GLY A 121 14.13 -1.55 10.54
N TYR A 122 14.37 -0.32 10.08
CA TYR A 122 13.79 0.29 8.85
C TYR A 122 14.85 1.00 8.02
N GLU A 123 15.99 0.33 7.76
CA GLU A 123 17.16 0.86 7.03
C GLU A 123 16.91 0.93 5.52
N GLU A 124 15.75 1.48 5.11
CA GLU A 124 15.35 1.51 3.71
C GLU A 124 16.23 2.42 2.84
N LYS A 125 16.82 3.48 3.40
CA LYS A 125 17.69 4.39 2.64
C LYS A 125 18.99 3.74 2.17
N PHE A 126 19.43 2.65 2.79
CA PHE A 126 20.54 1.85 2.31
C PHE A 126 20.23 1.21 0.95
N TYR A 127 18.98 0.80 0.75
CA TYR A 127 18.55 0.06 -0.44
C TYR A 127 17.92 0.94 -1.50
N PHE A 128 17.09 1.92 -1.11
CA PHE A 128 16.19 2.61 -2.00
C PHE A 128 16.50 4.10 -2.13
N ARG A 129 16.44 4.57 -3.35
CA ARG A 129 16.35 6.00 -3.62
C ARG A 129 14.91 6.47 -3.43
N PRO A 130 14.70 7.75 -3.05
CA PRO A 130 13.39 8.37 -3.12
C PRO A 130 12.78 8.24 -4.51
N GLY A 131 11.48 7.97 -4.58
CA GLY A 131 10.75 7.83 -5.82
C GLY A 131 10.78 9.09 -6.67
N ASN A 132 10.86 8.91 -7.98
CA ASN A 132 10.93 9.99 -8.97
C ASN A 132 9.76 9.97 -9.96
N THR A 133 8.70 9.20 -9.66
CA THR A 133 7.52 9.08 -10.54
C THR A 133 6.44 10.10 -10.23
N GLY A 134 6.57 10.84 -9.12
CA GLY A 134 5.47 11.61 -8.54
C GLY A 134 4.35 10.71 -8.01
N PHE A 135 3.39 11.29 -7.29
CA PHE A 135 2.19 10.58 -6.90
C PHE A 135 1.36 10.20 -8.13
N LYS A 136 0.66 9.09 -8.04
CA LYS A 136 -0.13 8.56 -9.16
C LYS A 136 -1.50 8.12 -8.72
N VAL A 137 -2.45 8.21 -9.66
CA VAL A 137 -3.76 7.59 -9.56
C VAL A 137 -3.99 6.69 -10.76
N TRP A 138 -4.78 5.66 -10.60
CA TRP A 138 -4.96 4.60 -11.57
C TRP A 138 -6.44 4.44 -11.88
N PRO A 139 -6.89 4.84 -13.09
CA PRO A 139 -8.25 4.58 -13.50
C PRO A 139 -8.47 3.08 -13.70
N THR A 140 -9.52 2.55 -13.10
CA THR A 140 -9.98 1.18 -13.28
C THR A 140 -11.40 1.18 -13.83
N ARG A 141 -11.93 0.01 -14.20
CA ARG A 141 -13.36 -0.10 -14.58
C ARG A 141 -14.31 0.18 -13.43
N TYR A 142 -13.82 0.22 -12.20
CA TYR A 142 -14.62 0.30 -10.98
C TYR A 142 -14.49 1.65 -10.27
N GLY A 143 -13.62 2.52 -10.74
CA GLY A 143 -13.27 3.82 -10.17
C GLY A 143 -11.78 4.07 -10.18
N THR A 144 -11.35 5.25 -9.78
CA THR A 144 -9.94 5.65 -9.76
C THR A 144 -9.35 5.38 -8.38
N ILE A 145 -8.22 4.68 -8.33
CA ILE A 145 -7.52 4.37 -7.08
C ILE A 145 -6.25 5.21 -6.94
N GLY A 146 -5.99 5.70 -5.73
CA GLY A 146 -4.70 6.29 -5.34
C GLY A 146 -3.92 5.29 -4.50
N ILE A 147 -2.59 5.19 -4.70
CA ILE A 147 -1.76 4.24 -3.96
C ILE A 147 -0.50 4.93 -3.48
N GLY A 148 -0.27 4.91 -2.15
CA GLY A 148 1.01 5.23 -1.51
C GLY A 148 1.59 3.97 -0.87
N ILE A 149 2.92 3.88 -0.72
CA ILE A 149 3.58 2.71 -0.13
C ILE A 149 4.05 3.04 1.28
N CYS A 150 3.58 2.28 2.27
CA CYS A 150 4.03 2.25 3.66
C CYS A 150 4.32 3.65 4.24
N TRP A 151 5.58 4.10 4.29
CA TRP A 151 5.96 5.39 4.88
C TRP A 151 5.24 6.60 4.27
N ASP A 152 4.80 6.51 3.01
CA ASP A 152 3.96 7.54 2.37
C ASP A 152 2.67 7.81 3.15
N GLN A 153 2.17 6.81 3.88
CA GLN A 153 0.93 6.89 4.66
C GLN A 153 0.98 7.87 5.85
N TRP A 154 2.18 8.26 6.30
CA TRP A 154 2.31 9.21 7.39
C TRP A 154 2.19 10.68 6.95
N TYR A 155 2.27 10.93 5.62
CA TYR A 155 2.29 12.26 5.03
C TYR A 155 0.89 12.64 4.52
N PRO A 156 0.22 13.64 5.13
CA PRO A 156 -1.08 14.13 4.65
C PRO A 156 -1.04 14.57 3.18
N GLU A 157 0.11 15.03 2.71
CA GLU A 157 0.35 15.46 1.33
C GLU A 157 0.14 14.32 0.34
N THR A 158 0.52 13.08 0.68
CA THR A 158 0.33 11.91 -0.17
C THR A 158 -1.15 11.68 -0.45
N ALA A 159 -1.96 11.57 0.59
CA ALA A 159 -3.40 11.36 0.46
C ALA A 159 -4.06 12.54 -0.28
N ARG A 160 -3.72 13.77 0.11
CA ARG A 160 -4.32 14.98 -0.49
C ARG A 160 -3.95 15.13 -1.96
N ALA A 161 -2.70 14.85 -2.35
CA ALA A 161 -2.27 14.90 -3.74
C ALA A 161 -3.05 13.92 -4.60
N MET A 162 -3.15 12.65 -4.17
CA MET A 162 -3.89 11.64 -4.91
C MET A 162 -5.38 11.99 -5.04
N MET A 163 -5.99 12.54 -4.00
CA MET A 163 -7.37 13.01 -4.05
C MET A 163 -7.57 14.17 -5.03
N LEU A 164 -6.63 15.10 -5.10
CA LEU A 164 -6.65 16.20 -6.06
C LEU A 164 -6.43 15.73 -7.51
N MET A 165 -5.81 14.57 -7.69
CA MET A 165 -5.65 13.90 -8.97
C MET A 165 -6.89 13.05 -9.35
N GLY A 166 -7.92 13.00 -8.49
CA GLY A 166 -9.19 12.34 -8.77
C GLY A 166 -9.32 10.91 -8.24
N ALA A 167 -8.58 10.52 -7.21
CA ALA A 167 -8.80 9.23 -6.55
C ALA A 167 -10.20 9.15 -5.91
N ASP A 168 -10.84 8.00 -6.03
CA ASP A 168 -12.10 7.67 -5.37
C ASP A 168 -11.89 6.90 -4.08
N ILE A 169 -10.76 6.17 -3.97
CA ILE A 169 -10.36 5.36 -2.84
C ILE A 169 -8.82 5.33 -2.74
N LEU A 170 -8.30 5.22 -1.52
CA LEU A 170 -6.84 5.19 -1.26
C LEU A 170 -6.40 3.81 -0.76
N PHE A 171 -5.23 3.35 -1.26
CA PHE A 171 -4.62 2.07 -0.91
C PHE A 171 -3.21 2.29 -0.37
N PHE A 172 -2.86 1.53 0.67
CA PHE A 172 -1.54 1.57 1.29
C PHE A 172 -1.05 0.16 1.61
N PRO A 173 -0.30 -0.49 0.70
CA PRO A 173 0.47 -1.68 1.06
C PRO A 173 1.58 -1.26 2.02
N THR A 174 1.78 -2.04 3.08
CA THR A 174 2.67 -1.65 4.17
C THR A 174 3.44 -2.83 4.75
N ALA A 175 4.56 -2.53 5.40
CA ALA A 175 5.33 -3.41 6.25
C ALA A 175 5.70 -2.61 7.51
N ILE A 176 4.83 -2.65 8.51
CA ILE A 176 4.97 -1.89 9.75
C ILE A 176 4.76 -2.81 10.95
N GLY A 177 5.64 -2.72 11.92
CA GLY A 177 5.65 -3.52 13.12
C GLY A 177 6.15 -2.72 14.32
N ASP A 178 6.83 -3.40 15.24
CA ASP A 178 7.42 -2.78 16.40
C ASP A 178 8.44 -1.70 16.02
N GLU A 179 8.69 -0.79 16.96
CA GLU A 179 9.72 0.25 16.85
C GLU A 179 10.93 -0.13 17.70
N PRO A 180 11.98 -0.72 17.12
CA PRO A 180 13.15 -1.15 17.91
C PRO A 180 13.86 0.00 18.64
N ALA A 181 13.74 1.23 18.14
CA ALA A 181 14.31 2.42 18.76
C ALA A 181 13.43 3.02 19.87
N ALA A 182 12.18 2.57 20.05
CA ALA A 182 11.21 3.11 20.99
C ALA A 182 10.19 2.04 21.39
N GLU A 183 10.64 1.02 22.13
CA GLU A 183 9.84 -0.16 22.49
C GLU A 183 8.53 0.18 23.24
N GLU A 184 8.46 1.33 23.93
CA GLU A 184 7.25 1.79 24.60
C GLU A 184 6.22 2.42 23.65
N LEU A 185 6.57 2.64 22.38
CA LEU A 185 5.71 3.31 21.39
C LEU A 185 4.85 2.30 20.63
N ASP A 186 3.57 2.22 20.98
CA ASP A 186 2.58 1.47 20.19
C ASP A 186 2.25 2.24 18.90
N THR A 187 3.01 1.94 17.84
CA THR A 187 2.79 2.57 16.53
C THR A 187 1.55 2.07 15.82
N SER A 188 0.99 0.91 16.18
CA SER A 188 -0.22 0.37 15.57
C SER A 188 -1.42 1.32 15.72
N ARG A 189 -1.56 1.92 16.92
CA ARG A 189 -2.62 2.89 17.19
C ARG A 189 -2.36 4.24 16.53
N LEU A 190 -1.09 4.65 16.43
CA LEU A 190 -0.73 5.90 15.74
C LEU A 190 -1.01 5.78 14.24
N TRP A 191 -0.57 4.69 13.64
CA TRP A 191 -0.81 4.38 12.25
C TRP A 191 -2.31 4.41 11.89
N ARG A 192 -3.13 3.68 12.64
CA ARG A 192 -4.59 3.66 12.43
C ARG A 192 -5.20 5.07 12.50
N ARG A 193 -4.77 5.91 13.47
CA ARG A 193 -5.25 7.30 13.59
C ARG A 193 -4.84 8.17 12.41
N ALA A 194 -3.59 8.04 11.93
CA ALA A 194 -3.13 8.77 10.75
C ALA A 194 -3.99 8.43 9.53
N MET A 195 -4.28 7.13 9.33
CA MET A 195 -5.09 6.65 8.21
C MET A 195 -6.55 7.08 8.30
N VAL A 196 -7.15 7.04 9.50
CA VAL A 196 -8.48 7.61 9.76
C VAL A 196 -8.49 9.11 9.48
N GLY A 197 -7.41 9.83 9.83
CA GLY A 197 -7.24 11.24 9.48
C GLY A 197 -7.31 11.49 7.98
N HIS A 198 -6.70 10.61 7.17
CA HIS A 198 -6.80 10.70 5.70
C HIS A 198 -8.22 10.43 5.20
N ALA A 199 -8.89 9.40 5.74
CA ALA A 199 -10.27 9.09 5.37
C ALA A 199 -11.19 10.27 5.63
N VAL A 200 -11.19 10.81 6.85
CA VAL A 200 -12.05 11.91 7.27
C VAL A 200 -11.74 13.21 6.52
N SER A 201 -10.45 13.63 6.48
CA SER A 201 -10.06 14.91 5.89
C SER A 201 -10.23 14.98 4.37
N ASN A 202 -10.31 13.83 3.71
CA ASN A 202 -10.51 13.72 2.27
C ASN A 202 -11.90 13.17 1.88
N VAL A 203 -12.70 12.73 2.85
CA VAL A 203 -13.99 12.04 2.63
C VAL A 203 -13.80 10.92 1.62
N VAL A 204 -12.98 9.93 1.99
CA VAL A 204 -12.51 8.86 1.09
C VAL A 204 -12.34 7.56 1.87
N PRO A 205 -12.77 6.39 1.34
CA PRO A 205 -12.40 5.10 1.91
C PRO A 205 -10.90 4.85 1.82
N VAL A 206 -10.35 4.15 2.82
CA VAL A 206 -8.93 3.79 2.89
C VAL A 206 -8.78 2.29 3.09
N VAL A 207 -7.88 1.68 2.33
CA VAL A 207 -7.54 0.25 2.39
C VAL A 207 -6.06 0.12 2.76
N ALA A 208 -5.76 -0.55 3.87
CA ALA A 208 -4.40 -0.77 4.35
C ALA A 208 -4.13 -2.27 4.52
N ALA A 209 -3.09 -2.76 3.85
CA ALA A 209 -2.65 -4.15 3.93
C ALA A 209 -1.26 -4.21 4.58
N ASN A 210 -1.14 -4.94 5.67
CA ASN A 210 0.11 -5.16 6.39
C ASN A 210 0.44 -6.65 6.48
N ARG A 211 1.72 -6.96 6.63
CA ARG A 211 2.19 -8.30 7.02
C ARG A 211 2.01 -8.51 8.52
N THR A 212 2.08 -9.77 8.98
CA THR A 212 2.02 -10.14 10.39
C THR A 212 3.08 -11.19 10.74
N GLY A 213 3.37 -11.38 12.02
CA GLY A 213 4.30 -12.39 12.51
C GLY A 213 5.70 -11.86 12.78
N ILE A 214 6.61 -12.76 13.13
CA ILE A 214 7.98 -12.44 13.50
C ILE A 214 8.89 -12.68 12.31
N GLU A 215 9.65 -11.66 11.91
CA GLU A 215 10.65 -11.72 10.87
C GLU A 215 11.98 -11.20 11.42
N GLY A 216 12.94 -12.11 11.64
CA GLY A 216 14.20 -11.74 12.27
C GLY A 216 14.02 -11.18 13.68
N ALA A 217 14.42 -9.92 13.89
CA ALA A 217 14.28 -9.23 15.17
C ALA A 217 12.98 -8.43 15.31
N MET A 218 12.20 -8.29 14.24
CA MET A 218 10.99 -7.48 14.25
C MET A 218 9.72 -8.33 14.37
N SER A 219 8.75 -7.80 15.11
CA SER A 219 7.38 -8.30 15.15
C SER A 219 6.48 -7.38 14.36
N PHE A 220 5.88 -7.90 13.29
CA PHE A 220 4.88 -7.20 12.48
C PHE A 220 3.50 -7.50 13.05
N TYR A 221 2.80 -6.48 13.50
CA TYR A 221 1.56 -6.65 14.25
C TYR A 221 0.32 -6.94 13.38
N GLY A 222 0.43 -6.89 12.05
CA GLY A 222 -0.74 -7.04 11.18
C GLY A 222 -1.64 -5.80 11.24
N HIS A 223 -2.81 -5.93 11.87
CA HIS A 223 -3.80 -4.86 12.01
C HIS A 223 -4.23 -4.24 10.68
N SER A 224 -4.22 -4.99 9.58
CA SER A 224 -4.79 -4.53 8.30
C SER A 224 -6.24 -4.12 8.49
N PHE A 225 -6.69 -3.11 7.75
CA PHE A 225 -8.04 -2.59 7.89
C PHE A 225 -8.55 -1.92 6.61
N ILE A 226 -9.87 -1.73 6.58
CA ILE A 226 -10.56 -0.93 5.59
C ILE A 226 -11.46 0.04 6.34
N THR A 227 -11.38 1.34 6.01
CA THR A 227 -12.30 2.35 6.54
C THR A 227 -13.26 2.84 5.46
N ASP A 228 -14.42 3.33 5.89
CA ASP A 228 -15.27 4.14 5.03
C ASP A 228 -14.76 5.59 4.93
N GLU A 229 -15.50 6.44 4.20
CA GLU A 229 -15.17 7.86 4.00
C GLU A 229 -15.36 8.73 5.25
N ARG A 230 -15.89 8.17 6.33
CA ARG A 230 -16.05 8.83 7.65
C ARG A 230 -14.94 8.44 8.60
N GLY A 231 -14.12 7.46 8.22
CA GLY A 231 -13.06 6.90 9.05
C GLY A 231 -13.51 5.75 9.96
N ASP A 232 -14.74 5.26 9.79
CA ASP A 232 -15.21 4.10 10.55
C ASP A 232 -14.61 2.83 9.95
N PHE A 233 -14.12 1.92 10.82
CA PHE A 233 -13.57 0.63 10.38
C PHE A 233 -14.70 -0.29 9.91
N VAL A 234 -14.76 -0.60 8.62
CA VAL A 234 -15.74 -1.51 8.02
C VAL A 234 -15.24 -2.94 7.94
N ALA A 235 -13.91 -3.13 7.95
CA ALA A 235 -13.26 -4.43 8.11
C ALA A 235 -11.91 -4.22 8.80
N GLU A 236 -11.56 -5.12 9.71
CA GLU A 236 -10.26 -5.08 10.41
C GLU A 236 -9.81 -6.49 10.81
N MET A 237 -8.51 -6.68 10.90
CA MET A 237 -7.89 -7.94 11.31
C MET A 237 -6.93 -7.67 12.48
N GLY A 238 -6.92 -8.56 13.45
CA GLY A 238 -6.07 -8.42 14.64
C GLY A 238 -4.67 -9.00 14.47
N ASP A 239 -3.91 -8.96 15.57
CA ASP A 239 -2.57 -9.54 15.68
C ASP A 239 -2.54 -11.00 15.26
N GLY A 240 -1.53 -11.39 14.47
CA GLY A 240 -1.29 -12.77 14.08
C GLY A 240 -2.34 -13.41 13.19
N ALA A 241 -3.49 -12.76 12.98
CA ALA A 241 -4.52 -13.26 12.07
C ALA A 241 -4.02 -13.21 10.62
N GLN A 242 -4.44 -14.15 9.80
CA GLN A 242 -4.09 -14.23 8.38
C GLN A 242 -5.35 -14.45 7.54
N GLY A 243 -5.40 -13.84 6.37
CA GLY A 243 -6.54 -14.00 5.47
C GLY A 243 -6.87 -12.75 4.67
N VAL A 244 -8.13 -12.67 4.29
CA VAL A 244 -8.70 -11.63 3.43
C VAL A 244 -9.65 -10.74 4.22
N LEU A 245 -9.44 -9.44 4.14
CA LEU A 245 -10.38 -8.38 4.49
C LEU A 245 -11.04 -7.89 3.21
N ASP A 246 -12.35 -7.68 3.20
CA ASP A 246 -13.01 -7.12 2.03
C ASP A 246 -14.18 -6.19 2.39
N ALA A 247 -14.44 -5.23 1.52
CA ALA A 247 -15.54 -4.28 1.67
C ALA A 247 -16.06 -3.80 0.30
N THR A 248 -17.31 -3.39 0.26
CA THR A 248 -17.94 -2.83 -0.94
C THR A 248 -18.38 -1.40 -0.69
N PHE A 249 -18.03 -0.49 -1.62
CA PHE A 249 -18.35 0.93 -1.55
C PHE A 249 -19.23 1.38 -2.71
N ASP A 250 -20.24 2.19 -2.38
CA ASP A 250 -20.98 3.00 -3.35
C ASP A 250 -20.22 4.33 -3.56
N LEU A 251 -19.45 4.39 -4.64
CA LEU A 251 -18.63 5.57 -4.94
C LEU A 251 -19.47 6.82 -5.27
N GLU A 252 -20.69 6.65 -5.76
CA GLU A 252 -21.60 7.78 -5.99
C GLU A 252 -22.03 8.39 -4.66
N GLN A 253 -22.33 7.54 -3.67
CA GLN A 253 -22.66 8.00 -2.32
C GLN A 253 -21.47 8.68 -1.64
N VAL A 254 -20.27 8.12 -1.75
CA VAL A 254 -19.02 8.74 -1.26
C VAL A 254 -18.81 10.12 -1.91
N ALA A 255 -19.00 10.24 -3.23
CA ALA A 255 -18.87 11.50 -3.95
C ALA A 255 -19.89 12.55 -3.46
N LYS A 256 -21.13 12.14 -3.19
CA LYS A 256 -22.17 13.03 -2.61
C LYS A 256 -21.76 13.53 -1.21
N HIS A 257 -21.28 12.63 -0.35
CA HIS A 257 -20.78 13.02 0.98
C HIS A 257 -19.62 14.02 0.86
N ARG A 258 -18.66 13.77 -0.02
CA ARG A 258 -17.52 14.67 -0.27
C ARG A 258 -17.97 16.04 -0.75
N ALA A 259 -18.94 16.09 -1.67
CA ALA A 259 -19.49 17.35 -2.15
C ALA A 259 -20.24 18.12 -1.06
N THR A 260 -20.99 17.43 -0.20
CA THR A 260 -21.76 18.02 0.92
C THR A 260 -20.84 18.66 1.96
N PHE A 261 -19.75 17.98 2.34
CA PHE A 261 -18.76 18.55 3.27
C PHE A 261 -18.02 19.74 2.70
N GLY A 262 -17.77 19.77 1.39
CA GLY A 262 -17.16 20.91 0.70
C GLY A 262 -15.68 21.14 0.98
N PHE A 263 -14.96 20.21 1.61
CA PHE A 263 -13.54 20.39 1.96
C PHE A 263 -12.66 20.75 0.77
N PHE A 264 -12.94 20.24 -0.43
CA PHE A 264 -12.19 20.55 -1.63
C PHE A 264 -12.57 21.91 -2.24
N ARG A 265 -13.83 22.32 -2.13
CA ARG A 265 -14.32 23.63 -2.55
C ARG A 265 -13.70 24.77 -1.72
N ASP A 266 -13.59 24.52 -0.41
CA ASP A 266 -13.19 25.55 0.57
C ASP A 266 -11.66 25.61 0.78
N ARG A 267 -10.88 24.86 -0.02
CA ARG A 267 -9.42 24.93 0.01
C ARG A 267 -8.90 26.33 -0.34
N ARG A 268 -7.81 26.71 0.30
CA ARG A 268 -7.12 27.99 0.11
C ARG A 268 -5.68 27.75 -0.40
N PRO A 269 -5.49 27.28 -1.67
CA PRO A 269 -4.15 27.02 -2.22
C PRO A 269 -3.22 28.23 -2.15
N ASP A 270 -3.77 29.43 -2.21
CA ASP A 270 -3.07 30.71 -2.04
C ASP A 270 -2.38 30.85 -0.66
N MET A 271 -2.84 30.11 0.35
CA MET A 271 -2.27 30.12 1.71
C MET A 271 -1.28 28.97 1.97
N TYR A 272 -1.15 28.02 1.04
CA TYR A 272 -0.40 26.76 1.26
C TYR A 272 1.05 26.81 0.76
N GLY A 273 1.55 27.99 0.34
CA GLY A 273 2.91 28.11 -0.21
C GLY A 273 4.02 27.55 0.69
N ARG A 274 3.84 27.64 2.03
CA ARG A 274 4.81 27.07 2.98
C ARG A 274 4.90 25.54 2.96
N LEU A 275 3.87 24.84 2.48
CA LEU A 275 3.90 23.38 2.37
C LEU A 275 4.82 22.88 1.24
N VAL A 276 5.20 23.75 0.31
CA VAL A 276 6.05 23.43 -0.84
C VAL A 276 7.32 24.27 -0.89
N ALA A 277 7.59 25.06 0.15
CA ALA A 277 8.80 25.86 0.27
C ALA A 277 9.89 25.06 0.98
N ASP A 278 11.09 25.08 0.45
CA ASP A 278 12.28 24.64 1.18
C ASP A 278 12.48 25.53 2.41
N ILE A 279 12.74 24.90 3.54
CA ILE A 279 12.94 25.59 4.83
C ILE A 279 14.42 25.79 5.05
#